data_00a2d387bad4427c7e56e0b9f1638266
#
_entry.id   00a2d387bad4427c7e56e0b9f1638266
#
_cell.length_a   1.000
_cell.length_b   1.000
_cell.length_c   1.000
_cell.angle_alpha   90.00
_cell.angle_beta   90.00
_cell.angle_gamma   90.00
#
_symmetry.space_group_name_H-M   'P 1'
#
loop_
_entity.id
_entity.type
_entity.pdbx_description
1 polymer ?
#
loop_
_entity_poly.entity_id
_entity_poly.type
_entity_poly.pdbx_seq_one_letter_code
_entity_poly.pdbx_strand_id
1 'polypeptide(L)'
;DEGLEIIEQLLEGKSLSYAGKHYKFSDLSISPLPVQKPKPPIWVGGFVPAAARRAARFGSGYVGFGDMKQLLDCYLEERSKLGHTDLPNIAGGHFWLITTKNPKKTFDDVAPHVLYQMHMYNKWLGEAGQDLFPNFKSAQELKEQGILLCVTPEEACEIIGNYAEEQSITDYYTWTIPPGYPTEKMNEYLGLFASDVIPYFS
;
A
#
# COMPACT_ATOMS: atom_id res chain seq x y z
N ASP A 1 -10.74 13.69 7.75
CA ASP A 1 -10.61 14.91 6.93
C ASP A 1 -9.83 15.97 7.71
N GLU A 2 -10.31 16.44 8.89
CA GLU A 2 -9.60 17.48 9.68
C GLU A 2 -8.09 17.24 9.86
N GLY A 3 -7.68 15.99 10.14
CA GLY A 3 -6.26 15.66 10.29
C GLY A 3 -5.43 15.89 9.01
N LEU A 4 -6.00 15.62 7.85
CA LEU A 4 -5.32 15.86 6.57
C LEU A 4 -5.24 17.35 6.24
N GLU A 5 -6.31 18.11 6.50
CA GLU A 5 -6.32 19.57 6.36
C GLU A 5 -5.22 20.25 7.23
N ILE A 6 -5.07 19.76 8.46
CA ILE A 6 -4.05 20.23 9.39
C ILE A 6 -2.65 19.86 8.90
N ILE A 7 -2.44 18.58 8.54
CA ILE A 7 -1.14 18.08 8.09
C ILE A 7 -0.67 18.81 6.83
N GLU A 8 -1.55 19.04 5.86
CA GLU A 8 -1.21 19.79 4.65
C GLU A 8 -0.62 21.15 4.95
N GLN A 9 -1.33 21.94 5.77
CA GLN A 9 -0.93 23.30 6.10
C GLN A 9 0.36 23.35 6.93
N LEU A 10 0.53 22.43 7.87
CA LEU A 10 1.75 22.33 8.68
C LEU A 10 2.96 21.93 7.82
N LEU A 11 2.82 20.99 6.89
CA LEU A 11 3.91 20.59 5.99
C LEU A 11 4.32 21.71 5.00
N GLU A 12 3.41 22.62 4.68
CA GLU A 12 3.72 23.84 3.92
C GLU A 12 4.47 24.90 4.74
N GLY A 13 4.58 24.70 6.05
CA GLY A 13 5.26 25.62 6.97
C GLY A 13 4.39 26.76 7.52
N LYS A 14 3.07 26.60 7.42
CA LYS A 14 2.13 27.56 8.00
C LYS A 14 2.07 27.41 9.53
N SER A 15 1.95 28.51 10.25
CA SER A 15 1.44 28.49 11.63
C SER A 15 -0.09 28.42 11.56
N LEU A 16 -0.68 27.49 12.29
CA LEU A 16 -2.09 27.15 12.17
C LEU A 16 -2.81 27.21 13.53
N SER A 17 -3.92 27.94 13.57
CA SER A 17 -4.93 27.79 14.61
C SER A 17 -6.14 27.05 14.02
N TYR A 18 -6.63 26.03 14.71
CA TYR A 18 -7.70 25.17 14.23
C TYR A 18 -8.76 24.93 15.31
N ALA A 19 -10.01 24.95 14.92
CA ALA A 19 -11.16 24.75 15.81
C ALA A 19 -12.21 23.86 15.12
N GLY A 20 -11.87 22.58 14.94
CA GLY A 20 -12.73 21.57 14.34
C GLY A 20 -13.52 20.77 15.37
N LYS A 21 -14.14 19.71 14.89
CA LYS A 21 -14.90 18.76 15.72
C LYS A 21 -13.97 17.89 16.58
N HIS A 22 -12.82 17.46 16.03
CA HIS A 22 -11.91 16.51 16.67
C HIS A 22 -10.61 17.17 17.16
N TYR A 23 -10.19 18.26 16.52
CA TYR A 23 -8.96 18.96 16.84
C TYR A 23 -9.23 20.43 17.17
N LYS A 24 -8.60 20.91 18.25
CA LYS A 24 -8.65 22.33 18.64
C LYS A 24 -7.31 22.75 19.23
N PHE A 25 -6.68 23.74 18.61
CA PHE A 25 -5.41 24.29 19.07
C PHE A 25 -5.21 25.69 18.48
N SER A 26 -4.24 26.42 19.01
CA SER A 26 -3.87 27.76 18.58
C SER A 26 -2.37 27.82 18.32
N ASP A 27 -1.98 28.51 17.23
CA ASP A 27 -0.61 28.86 16.88
C ASP A 27 0.36 27.66 16.84
N LEU A 28 -0.09 26.56 16.22
CA LEU A 28 0.72 25.36 16.03
C LEU A 28 1.59 25.50 14.77
N SER A 29 2.88 25.21 14.90
CA SER A 29 3.82 25.07 13.79
C SER A 29 4.70 23.84 13.99
N ILE A 30 5.34 23.37 12.92
CA ILE A 30 6.25 22.22 12.96
C ILE A 30 7.67 22.63 12.55
N SER A 31 8.67 21.96 13.11
CA SER A 31 10.07 22.11 12.77
C SER A 31 10.80 20.77 12.98
N PRO A 32 11.73 20.36 12.08
CA PRO A 32 12.09 21.02 10.82
C PRO A 32 11.01 20.92 9.75
N LEU A 33 11.00 21.85 8.80
CA LEU A 33 10.12 21.78 7.64
C LEU A 33 10.66 20.79 6.61
N PRO A 34 9.77 20.18 5.78
CA PRO A 34 10.18 19.33 4.66
C PRO A 34 11.11 20.05 3.68
N VAL A 35 12.06 19.30 3.12
CA VAL A 35 12.92 19.79 2.03
C VAL A 35 12.12 19.97 0.73
N GLN A 36 11.19 19.07 0.46
CA GLN A 36 10.30 19.14 -0.70
C GLN A 36 9.35 20.34 -0.59
N LYS A 37 9.15 21.06 -1.70
CA LYS A 37 8.28 22.23 -1.77
C LYS A 37 7.18 22.02 -2.83
N PRO A 38 5.95 22.47 -2.59
CA PRO A 38 5.48 23.17 -1.37
C PRO A 38 5.41 22.24 -0.14
N LYS A 39 5.25 20.93 -0.31
CA LYS A 39 5.21 19.88 0.70
C LYS A 39 5.52 18.51 0.07
N PRO A 40 5.85 17.48 0.84
CA PRO A 40 5.89 16.11 0.34
C PRO A 40 4.51 15.67 -0.18
N PRO A 41 4.45 14.75 -1.17
CA PRO A 41 3.20 14.15 -1.58
C PRO A 41 2.58 13.34 -0.42
N ILE A 42 1.25 13.45 -0.27
CA ILE A 42 0.48 12.70 0.72
C ILE A 42 -0.28 11.60 -0.01
N TRP A 43 0.02 10.35 0.30
CA TRP A 43 -0.72 9.21 -0.22
C TRP A 43 -1.74 8.74 0.82
N VAL A 44 -2.99 8.60 0.41
CA VAL A 44 -4.08 8.19 1.29
C VAL A 44 -4.49 6.76 0.98
N GLY A 45 -4.37 5.88 1.98
CA GLY A 45 -4.79 4.48 1.88
C GLY A 45 -6.12 4.19 2.53
N GLY A 46 -6.70 3.05 2.17
CA GLY A 46 -7.87 2.47 2.82
C GLY A 46 -8.74 1.63 1.89
N PHE A 47 -9.58 0.79 2.47
CA PHE A 47 -10.36 -0.24 1.79
C PHE A 47 -11.87 0.09 1.74
N VAL A 48 -12.22 1.36 1.84
CA VAL A 48 -13.63 1.79 1.79
C VAL A 48 -13.79 3.01 0.88
N PRO A 49 -14.96 3.20 0.23
CA PRO A 49 -15.21 4.32 -0.68
C PRO A 49 -14.89 5.71 -0.07
N ALA A 50 -15.13 5.87 1.24
CA ALA A 50 -14.81 7.13 1.93
C ALA A 50 -13.30 7.44 1.94
N ALA A 51 -12.43 6.41 2.00
CA ALA A 51 -10.98 6.59 1.94
C ALA A 51 -10.53 6.98 0.51
N ALA A 52 -11.10 6.35 -0.51
CA ALA A 52 -10.83 6.69 -1.91
C ALA A 52 -11.24 8.14 -2.24
N ARG A 53 -12.42 8.59 -1.80
CA ARG A 53 -12.85 9.99 -1.95
C ARG A 53 -11.96 10.96 -1.18
N ARG A 54 -11.49 10.57 0.00
CA ARG A 54 -10.55 11.37 0.79
C ARG A 54 -9.20 11.52 0.08
N ALA A 55 -8.70 10.45 -0.55
CA ALA A 55 -7.50 10.51 -1.38
C ALA A 55 -7.65 11.55 -2.52
N ALA A 56 -8.81 11.59 -3.15
CA ALA A 56 -9.09 12.56 -4.21
C ALA A 56 -9.12 14.01 -3.71
N ARG A 57 -9.58 14.25 -2.47
CA ARG A 57 -9.70 15.60 -1.89
C ARG A 57 -8.40 16.16 -1.36
N PHE A 58 -7.63 15.34 -0.65
CA PHE A 58 -6.49 15.78 0.15
C PHE A 58 -5.17 15.14 -0.28
N GLY A 59 -5.24 14.01 -0.98
CA GLY A 59 -4.06 13.23 -1.32
C GLY A 59 -3.44 13.61 -2.65
N SER A 60 -2.14 13.35 -2.75
CA SER A 60 -1.41 13.33 -4.01
C SER A 60 -1.61 12.01 -4.76
N GLY A 61 -2.13 10.97 -4.09
CA GLY A 61 -2.41 9.67 -4.66
C GLY A 61 -3.23 8.77 -3.74
N TYR A 62 -3.76 7.69 -4.30
CA TYR A 62 -4.48 6.63 -3.60
C TYR A 62 -3.62 5.38 -3.47
N VAL A 63 -3.69 4.72 -2.33
CA VAL A 63 -2.96 3.47 -2.04
C VAL A 63 -3.93 2.36 -1.67
N GLY A 64 -3.87 1.24 -2.37
CA GLY A 64 -4.68 0.06 -2.09
C GLY A 64 -3.97 -1.26 -2.43
N PHE A 65 -4.62 -2.37 -2.20
CA PHE A 65 -4.15 -3.72 -2.49
C PHE A 65 -5.20 -4.56 -3.21
N GLY A 66 -4.75 -5.56 -3.95
CA GLY A 66 -5.62 -6.52 -4.61
C GLY A 66 -6.55 -5.86 -5.64
N ASP A 67 -7.78 -6.34 -5.75
CA ASP A 67 -8.78 -5.74 -6.63
C ASP A 67 -9.30 -4.42 -6.05
N MET A 68 -8.92 -3.32 -6.68
CA MET A 68 -9.27 -1.96 -6.26
C MET A 68 -10.35 -1.32 -7.15
N LYS A 69 -10.88 -2.02 -8.14
CA LYS A 69 -11.71 -1.44 -9.20
C LYS A 69 -12.82 -0.52 -8.68
N GLN A 70 -13.63 -0.98 -7.72
CA GLN A 70 -14.71 -0.17 -7.15
C GLN A 70 -14.20 1.07 -6.39
N LEU A 71 -13.05 0.96 -5.74
CA LEU A 71 -12.45 2.06 -4.99
C LEU A 71 -11.81 3.07 -5.93
N LEU A 72 -11.21 2.60 -7.02
CA LEU A 72 -10.67 3.46 -8.07
C LEU A 72 -11.78 4.23 -8.79
N ASP A 73 -12.91 3.60 -9.08
CA ASP A 73 -14.08 4.31 -9.63
C ASP A 73 -14.51 5.47 -8.70
N CYS A 74 -14.61 5.21 -7.39
CA CYS A 74 -14.92 6.27 -6.41
C CYS A 74 -13.85 7.37 -6.34
N TYR A 75 -12.57 7.03 -6.47
CA TYR A 75 -11.46 7.97 -6.48
C TYR A 75 -11.49 8.86 -7.72
N LEU A 76 -11.62 8.26 -8.89
CA LEU A 76 -11.64 8.98 -10.18
C LEU A 76 -12.89 9.86 -10.34
N GLU A 77 -14.07 9.36 -9.94
CA GLU A 77 -15.29 10.17 -9.91
C GLU A 77 -15.15 11.41 -9.03
N GLU A 78 -14.57 11.26 -7.83
CA GLU A 78 -14.40 12.40 -6.93
C GLU A 78 -13.36 13.39 -7.46
N ARG A 79 -12.26 12.91 -8.05
CA ARG A 79 -11.29 13.78 -8.76
C ARG A 79 -11.94 14.57 -9.87
N SER A 80 -12.77 13.92 -10.67
CA SER A 80 -13.52 14.58 -11.76
C SER A 80 -14.45 15.67 -11.23
N LYS A 81 -15.20 15.42 -10.14
CA LYS A 81 -16.07 16.41 -9.49
C LYS A 81 -15.29 17.62 -8.96
N LEU A 82 -14.06 17.40 -8.52
CA LEU A 82 -13.17 18.45 -8.02
C LEU A 82 -12.42 19.21 -9.13
N GLY A 83 -12.56 18.77 -10.38
CA GLY A 83 -11.94 19.42 -11.54
C GLY A 83 -10.46 19.09 -11.73
N HIS A 84 -9.95 18.00 -11.14
CA HIS A 84 -8.59 17.54 -11.39
C HIS A 84 -8.42 17.08 -12.84
N THR A 85 -7.39 17.58 -13.52
CA THR A 85 -7.08 17.27 -14.92
C THR A 85 -5.74 16.56 -15.08
N ASP A 86 -4.94 16.52 -14.04
CA ASP A 86 -3.67 15.78 -13.97
C ASP A 86 -3.91 14.27 -13.92
N LEU A 87 -2.92 13.50 -14.34
CA LEU A 87 -2.98 12.03 -14.24
C LEU A 87 -3.07 11.60 -12.77
N PRO A 88 -3.94 10.64 -12.45
CA PRO A 88 -4.04 10.14 -11.08
C PRO A 88 -2.80 9.34 -10.70
N ASN A 89 -2.31 9.52 -9.47
CA ASN A 89 -1.30 8.64 -8.89
C ASN A 89 -2.01 7.53 -8.12
N ILE A 90 -1.73 6.28 -8.48
CA ILE A 90 -2.37 5.09 -7.91
C ILE A 90 -1.28 4.08 -7.57
N ALA A 91 -1.11 3.79 -6.29
CA ALA A 91 -0.25 2.71 -5.84
C ALA A 91 -1.08 1.48 -5.49
N GLY A 92 -0.68 0.36 -6.04
CA GLY A 92 -1.31 -0.93 -5.79
C GLY A 92 -0.32 -2.08 -5.80
N GLY A 93 -0.74 -3.26 -5.39
CA GLY A 93 0.13 -4.41 -5.43
C GLY A 93 -0.43 -5.66 -4.75
N HIS A 94 0.46 -6.59 -4.50
CA HIS A 94 0.18 -7.86 -3.83
C HIS A 94 0.71 -7.84 -2.40
N PHE A 95 0.09 -8.58 -1.49
CA PHE A 95 0.56 -8.65 -0.11
C PHE A 95 2.01 -9.15 -0.06
N TRP A 96 2.26 -10.34 -0.59
CA TRP A 96 3.58 -10.95 -0.62
C TRP A 96 3.88 -11.46 -2.02
N LEU A 97 4.74 -10.78 -2.76
CA LEU A 97 5.32 -11.27 -3.99
C LEU A 97 6.83 -11.37 -3.80
N ILE A 98 7.33 -12.59 -3.79
CA ILE A 98 8.73 -12.93 -3.53
C ILE A 98 9.33 -13.55 -4.79
N THR A 99 10.29 -12.86 -5.38
CA THR A 99 11.00 -13.32 -6.57
C THR A 99 12.14 -14.25 -6.19
N THR A 100 12.17 -15.44 -6.78
CA THR A 100 13.11 -16.50 -6.43
C THR A 100 13.38 -17.45 -7.58
N LYS A 101 14.55 -18.11 -7.56
CA LYS A 101 14.91 -19.19 -8.51
C LYS A 101 14.25 -20.53 -8.16
N ASN A 102 13.69 -20.69 -6.97
CA ASN A 102 13.05 -21.94 -6.52
C ASN A 102 11.73 -21.64 -5.80
N PRO A 103 10.65 -21.33 -6.56
CA PRO A 103 9.36 -20.93 -6.01
C PRO A 103 8.80 -21.88 -4.97
N LYS A 104 8.84 -23.19 -5.23
CA LYS A 104 8.29 -24.18 -4.31
C LYS A 104 9.03 -24.20 -2.97
N LYS A 105 10.37 -24.27 -2.99
CA LYS A 105 11.18 -24.28 -1.77
C LYS A 105 11.01 -22.98 -1.00
N THR A 106 11.02 -21.85 -1.69
CA THR A 106 10.84 -20.54 -1.06
C THR A 106 9.46 -20.41 -0.42
N PHE A 107 8.42 -20.91 -1.09
CA PHE A 107 7.08 -20.93 -0.52
C PHE A 107 7.04 -21.76 0.77
N ASP A 108 7.58 -22.99 0.76
CA ASP A 108 7.62 -23.87 1.94
C ASP A 108 8.38 -23.22 3.11
N ASP A 109 9.46 -22.49 2.84
CA ASP A 109 10.28 -21.78 3.84
C ASP A 109 9.57 -20.53 4.39
N VAL A 110 8.87 -19.75 3.56
CA VAL A 110 8.31 -18.43 3.90
C VAL A 110 6.88 -18.48 4.43
N ALA A 111 6.07 -19.42 3.93
CA ALA A 111 4.64 -19.45 4.24
C ALA A 111 4.30 -19.54 5.74
N PRO A 112 5.05 -20.26 6.60
CA PRO A 112 4.78 -20.25 8.04
C PRO A 112 4.89 -18.86 8.68
N HIS A 113 5.81 -18.03 8.20
CA HIS A 113 6.04 -16.67 8.69
C HIS A 113 4.92 -15.71 8.25
N VAL A 114 4.48 -15.82 6.99
CA VAL A 114 3.34 -15.07 6.48
C VAL A 114 2.06 -15.48 7.18
N LEU A 115 1.84 -16.78 7.36
CA LEU A 115 0.66 -17.30 8.08
C LEU A 115 0.60 -16.76 9.53
N TYR A 116 1.73 -16.75 10.22
CA TYR A 116 1.82 -16.15 11.56
C TYR A 116 1.41 -14.66 11.53
N GLN A 117 1.92 -13.88 10.57
CA GLN A 117 1.56 -12.47 10.45
C GLN A 117 0.08 -12.27 10.19
N MET A 118 -0.51 -13.05 9.28
CA MET A 118 -1.94 -12.97 8.97
C MET A 118 -2.81 -13.32 10.19
N HIS A 119 -2.40 -14.31 10.99
CA HIS A 119 -3.07 -14.64 12.25
C HIS A 119 -2.99 -13.49 13.27
N MET A 120 -1.84 -12.81 13.36
CA MET A 120 -1.70 -11.65 14.25
C MET A 120 -2.55 -10.47 13.81
N TYR A 121 -2.62 -10.17 12.51
CA TYR A 121 -3.53 -9.14 11.99
C TYR A 121 -4.99 -9.49 12.28
N ASN A 122 -5.38 -10.73 12.02
CA ASN A 122 -6.74 -11.20 12.28
C ASN A 122 -7.12 -11.05 13.77
N LYS A 123 -6.20 -11.44 14.65
CA LYS A 123 -6.39 -11.27 16.11
C LYS A 123 -6.58 -9.79 16.48
N TRP A 124 -5.67 -8.90 16.06
CA TRP A 124 -5.74 -7.47 16.42
C TRP A 124 -6.97 -6.77 15.84
N LEU A 125 -7.33 -7.10 14.61
CA LEU A 125 -8.53 -6.55 13.98
C LEU A 125 -9.80 -7.08 14.63
N GLY A 126 -9.84 -8.36 14.98
CA GLY A 126 -10.94 -8.95 15.75
C GLY A 126 -11.12 -8.32 17.14
N GLU A 127 -10.02 -8.04 17.84
CA GLU A 127 -10.05 -7.30 19.11
C GLU A 127 -10.59 -5.86 18.93
N ALA A 128 -10.38 -5.27 17.74
CA ALA A 128 -10.92 -3.95 17.37
C ALA A 128 -12.34 -4.01 16.77
N GLY A 129 -12.96 -5.20 16.75
CA GLY A 129 -14.30 -5.40 16.19
C GLY A 129 -14.34 -5.29 14.65
N GLN A 130 -13.21 -5.54 13.97
CA GLN A 130 -13.08 -5.48 12.50
C GLN A 130 -12.78 -6.88 11.95
N ASP A 131 -13.46 -7.23 10.87
CA ASP A 131 -13.26 -8.48 10.12
C ASP A 131 -12.81 -8.13 8.70
N LEU A 132 -11.54 -7.77 8.55
CA LEU A 132 -10.97 -7.30 7.29
C LEU A 132 -10.16 -8.36 6.54
N PHE A 133 -9.69 -9.41 7.24
CA PHE A 133 -8.88 -10.46 6.63
C PHE A 133 -9.46 -11.85 6.90
N PRO A 134 -9.43 -12.75 5.92
CA PRO A 134 -9.78 -14.14 6.15
C PRO A 134 -8.91 -14.78 7.23
N ASN A 135 -9.49 -15.67 8.01
CA ASN A 135 -8.75 -16.45 8.99
C ASN A 135 -8.12 -17.67 8.29
N PHE A 136 -6.94 -17.47 7.70
CA PHE A 136 -6.20 -18.51 7.00
C PHE A 136 -5.83 -19.66 7.95
N LYS A 137 -6.18 -20.89 7.58
CA LYS A 137 -5.91 -22.09 8.37
C LYS A 137 -4.65 -22.82 7.95
N SER A 138 -4.17 -22.57 6.72
CA SER A 138 -3.03 -23.26 6.15
C SER A 138 -2.24 -22.38 5.19
N ALA A 139 -0.98 -22.76 4.95
CA ALA A 139 -0.15 -22.18 3.91
C ALA A 139 -0.77 -22.30 2.51
N GLN A 140 -1.48 -23.39 2.26
CA GLN A 140 -2.13 -23.62 0.97
C GLN A 140 -3.21 -22.57 0.68
N GLU A 141 -3.98 -22.15 1.68
CA GLU A 141 -4.97 -21.08 1.53
C GLU A 141 -4.32 -19.72 1.19
N LEU A 142 -3.12 -19.43 1.72
CA LEU A 142 -2.37 -18.22 1.34
C LEU A 142 -2.04 -18.19 -0.15
N LYS A 143 -1.69 -19.36 -0.71
CA LYS A 143 -1.40 -19.51 -2.13
C LYS A 143 -2.66 -19.36 -2.98
N GLU A 144 -3.70 -20.09 -2.63
CA GLU A 144 -4.98 -20.12 -3.36
C GLU A 144 -5.66 -18.75 -3.42
N GLN A 145 -5.50 -17.95 -2.36
CA GLN A 145 -6.05 -16.59 -2.29
C GLN A 145 -5.07 -15.50 -2.75
N GLY A 146 -3.90 -15.86 -3.30
CA GLY A 146 -2.94 -14.91 -3.82
C GLY A 146 -2.29 -14.01 -2.78
N ILE A 147 -2.30 -14.41 -1.49
CA ILE A 147 -1.68 -13.64 -0.41
C ILE A 147 -0.17 -13.78 -0.42
N LEU A 148 0.34 -14.99 -0.69
CA LEU A 148 1.76 -15.26 -0.84
C LEU A 148 2.03 -15.84 -2.23
N LEU A 149 2.74 -15.08 -3.04
CA LEU A 149 3.23 -15.46 -4.35
C LEU A 149 4.75 -15.62 -4.29
N CYS A 150 5.25 -16.84 -4.45
CA CYS A 150 6.67 -17.12 -4.65
C CYS A 150 6.85 -17.52 -6.09
N VAL A 151 7.55 -16.71 -6.89
CA VAL A 151 7.56 -16.77 -8.35
C VAL A 151 8.96 -16.54 -8.92
N THR A 152 9.18 -16.95 -10.17
CA THR A 152 10.41 -16.57 -10.89
C THR A 152 10.39 -15.11 -11.29
N PRO A 153 11.54 -14.52 -11.70
CA PRO A 153 11.56 -13.15 -12.22
C PRO A 153 10.61 -12.93 -13.40
N GLU A 154 10.55 -13.89 -14.32
CA GLU A 154 9.70 -13.83 -15.51
C GLU A 154 8.21 -13.84 -15.11
N GLU A 155 7.81 -14.74 -14.22
CA GLU A 155 6.46 -14.80 -13.69
C GLU A 155 6.10 -13.51 -12.91
N ALA A 156 7.06 -12.95 -12.17
CA ALA A 156 6.86 -11.68 -11.46
C ALA A 156 6.59 -10.53 -12.44
N CYS A 157 7.34 -10.43 -13.53
CA CYS A 157 7.12 -9.42 -14.57
C CYS A 157 5.73 -9.54 -15.19
N GLU A 158 5.28 -10.77 -15.50
CA GLU A 158 3.95 -11.03 -16.05
C GLU A 158 2.84 -10.64 -15.05
N ILE A 159 2.94 -11.08 -13.80
CA ILE A 159 1.95 -10.79 -12.74
C ILE A 159 1.84 -9.28 -12.50
N ILE A 160 2.98 -8.59 -12.37
CA ILE A 160 3.00 -7.15 -12.12
C ILE A 160 2.46 -6.39 -13.32
N GLY A 161 2.85 -6.77 -14.55
CA GLY A 161 2.39 -6.15 -15.78
C GLY A 161 0.87 -6.25 -15.94
N ASN A 162 0.30 -7.45 -15.81
CA ASN A 162 -1.13 -7.68 -15.90
C ASN A 162 -1.88 -6.89 -14.80
N TYR A 163 -1.38 -6.91 -13.57
CA TYR A 163 -1.98 -6.16 -12.47
C TYR A 163 -1.93 -4.63 -12.73
N ALA A 164 -0.82 -4.14 -13.26
CA ALA A 164 -0.67 -2.72 -13.57
C ALA A 164 -1.67 -2.26 -14.65
N GLU A 165 -1.89 -3.06 -15.69
CA GLU A 165 -2.89 -2.78 -16.71
C GLU A 165 -4.33 -2.85 -16.17
N GLU A 166 -4.67 -3.93 -15.48
CA GLU A 166 -6.03 -4.15 -14.94
C GLU A 166 -6.45 -3.08 -13.93
N GLN A 167 -5.52 -2.66 -13.06
CA GLN A 167 -5.79 -1.68 -12.01
C GLN A 167 -5.37 -0.26 -12.37
N SER A 168 -4.78 -0.05 -13.56
CA SER A 168 -4.27 1.28 -14.01
C SER A 168 -3.38 1.97 -12.97
N ILE A 169 -2.49 1.21 -12.30
CA ILE A 169 -1.59 1.74 -11.28
C ILE A 169 -0.40 2.48 -11.90
N THR A 170 0.12 3.47 -11.18
CA THR A 170 1.37 4.18 -11.48
C THR A 170 2.56 3.64 -10.69
N ASP A 171 2.28 3.08 -9.53
CA ASP A 171 3.30 2.59 -8.60
C ASP A 171 2.92 1.20 -8.07
N TYR A 172 3.85 0.26 -8.19
CA TYR A 172 3.68 -1.08 -7.64
C TYR A 172 4.42 -1.23 -6.33
N TYR A 173 3.80 -1.88 -5.36
CA TYR A 173 4.47 -2.23 -4.11
C TYR A 173 4.03 -3.60 -3.57
N THR A 174 4.90 -4.19 -2.77
CA THR A 174 4.64 -5.47 -2.09
C THR A 174 5.36 -5.52 -0.76
N TRP A 175 4.89 -6.34 0.15
CA TRP A 175 5.62 -6.61 1.38
C TRP A 175 6.75 -7.59 1.12
N THR A 176 7.87 -7.41 1.82
CA THR A 176 9.10 -8.14 1.49
C THR A 176 9.61 -8.99 2.63
N ILE A 177 9.49 -8.57 3.90
CA ILE A 177 10.10 -9.26 5.04
C ILE A 177 9.04 -9.73 6.03
N PRO A 178 8.65 -11.02 5.99
CA PRO A 178 7.73 -11.57 6.98
C PRO A 178 8.41 -11.74 8.35
N PRO A 179 7.65 -11.65 9.45
CA PRO A 179 8.20 -11.73 10.80
C PRO A 179 8.99 -13.01 11.06
N GLY A 180 10.20 -12.86 11.60
CA GLY A 180 11.06 -13.99 11.98
C GLY A 180 11.74 -14.72 10.81
N TYR A 181 11.53 -14.29 9.56
CA TYR A 181 12.29 -14.84 8.44
C TYR A 181 13.70 -14.21 8.38
N PRO A 182 14.76 -14.98 8.09
CA PRO A 182 16.13 -14.45 8.04
C PRO A 182 16.30 -13.34 6.99
N THR A 183 16.79 -12.18 7.43
CA THR A 183 16.97 -11.01 6.56
C THR A 183 17.98 -11.24 5.44
N GLU A 184 19.00 -12.06 5.67
CA GLU A 184 19.99 -12.42 4.67
C GLU A 184 19.36 -13.12 3.47
N LYS A 185 18.41 -14.05 3.73
CA LYS A 185 17.66 -14.72 2.66
C LYS A 185 16.73 -13.77 1.91
N MET A 186 16.13 -12.81 2.63
CA MET A 186 15.30 -11.78 1.99
C MET A 186 16.12 -10.85 1.10
N ASN A 187 17.35 -10.53 1.49
CA ASN A 187 18.25 -9.74 0.66
C ASN A 187 18.59 -10.43 -0.67
N GLU A 188 18.68 -11.76 -0.70
CA GLU A 188 18.84 -12.51 -1.95
C GLU A 188 17.63 -12.32 -2.87
N TYR A 189 16.41 -12.42 -2.33
CA TYR A 189 15.17 -12.24 -3.09
C TYR A 189 14.99 -10.79 -3.57
N LEU A 190 15.30 -9.82 -2.70
CA LEU A 190 15.28 -8.40 -3.08
C LEU A 190 16.33 -8.07 -4.14
N GLY A 191 17.52 -8.67 -4.04
CA GLY A 191 18.56 -8.53 -5.07
C GLY A 191 18.10 -9.05 -6.43
N LEU A 192 17.45 -10.21 -6.46
CA LEU A 192 16.90 -10.79 -7.68
C LEU A 192 15.75 -9.93 -8.27
N PHE A 193 14.87 -9.42 -7.40
CA PHE A 193 13.81 -8.51 -7.82
C PHE A 193 14.40 -7.21 -8.43
N ALA A 194 15.41 -6.65 -7.78
CA ALA A 194 16.05 -5.42 -8.24
C ALA A 194 16.82 -5.60 -9.57
N SER A 195 17.48 -6.75 -9.78
CA SER A 195 18.27 -6.99 -11.00
C SER A 195 17.43 -7.43 -12.19
N ASP A 196 16.37 -8.23 -11.97
CA ASP A 196 15.71 -8.96 -13.05
C ASP A 196 14.24 -8.51 -13.27
N VAL A 197 13.61 -7.86 -12.27
CA VAL A 197 12.21 -7.41 -12.38
C VAL A 197 12.11 -5.89 -12.57
N ILE A 198 12.77 -5.08 -11.72
CA ILE A 198 12.67 -3.62 -11.83
C ILE A 198 13.05 -3.10 -13.22
N PRO A 199 14.16 -3.56 -13.86
CA PRO A 199 14.55 -3.06 -15.18
C PRO A 199 13.57 -3.37 -16.31
N TYR A 200 12.68 -4.34 -16.11
CA TYR A 200 11.64 -4.68 -17.09
C TYR A 200 10.59 -3.56 -17.22
N PHE A 201 10.38 -2.76 -16.16
CA PHE A 201 9.41 -1.68 -16.10
C PHE A 201 10.03 -0.27 -16.19
N SER A 202 11.32 -0.16 -16.47
CA SER A 202 12.08 1.12 -16.49
C SER A 202 12.17 1.74 -17.86
#